data_7bec1ceb2da134cc4953d9e555fec103
#
_entry.id   7bec1ceb2da134cc4953d9e555fec103
#
_cell.length_a   1.000
_cell.length_b   1.000
_cell.length_c   1.000
_cell.angle_alpha   90.00
_cell.angle_beta   90.00
_cell.angle_gamma   90.00
#
_symmetry.space_group_name_H-M   'P 1'
#
loop_
_entity.id
_entity.type
_entity.pdbx_description
1 polymer ?
#
loop_
_entity_poly.entity_id
_entity_poly.type
_entity_poly.pdbx_seq_one_letter_code
_entity_poly.pdbx_strand_id
1 'polypeptide(L)'
;MFDEPFAHGRSLVHAVDPRFRLVAAFVCAVCLAVVRTPEAAWFGFGMAALLLALSRPPMRPVLRRLAVVNVFIAFLWLTVPLTSGGEAIAAWGPLEVSRAGVLLTLLVTVKSNAIVMTFLALVATMDSPTIGYALERLRFPSKLVFLFLFTYRYLHVIADEWHKLHGAARLRGFAPRTNMHTYRTFGNMLGMVFVHSFDRSVRVYEAMILRGFSGRFQSVTAFRATSRDAVFAVAAFACLVCLVAFDLNLEFPRG
;
A
#
# COMPACT_ATOMS: atom_id res chain seq x y z
N MET A 1 -18.10 6.11 -2.78
CA MET A 1 -17.02 7.06 -3.10
C MET A 1 -15.78 6.51 -2.43
N PHE A 2 -14.73 6.17 -3.15
CA PHE A 2 -13.48 5.72 -2.55
C PHE A 2 -12.80 6.95 -1.98
N ASP A 3 -12.97 7.17 -0.67
CA ASP A 3 -12.33 8.29 0.01
C ASP A 3 -10.83 8.04 0.10
N GLU A 4 -10.04 8.95 -0.45
CA GLU A 4 -8.59 9.02 -0.27
C GLU A 4 -8.28 10.03 0.86
N PRO A 5 -8.45 9.64 2.14
CA PRO A 5 -8.43 10.56 3.27
C PRO A 5 -7.06 11.20 3.52
N PHE A 6 -6.03 10.72 2.85
CA PHE A 6 -4.65 11.19 3.01
C PHE A 6 -4.17 12.10 1.87
N ALA A 7 -4.87 12.11 0.71
CA ALA A 7 -4.43 12.82 -0.48
C ALA A 7 -4.54 14.36 -0.34
N HIS A 8 -5.47 14.83 0.49
CA HIS A 8 -5.79 16.25 0.64
C HIS A 8 -5.04 16.86 1.85
N GLY A 9 -3.71 16.97 1.77
CA GLY A 9 -2.88 17.56 2.83
C GLY A 9 -1.93 18.64 2.30
N ARG A 10 -1.51 19.57 3.19
CA ARG A 10 -0.47 20.57 2.93
C ARG A 10 0.70 20.34 3.87
N SER A 11 1.49 19.31 3.66
CA SER A 11 2.70 19.03 4.43
C SER A 11 3.95 19.15 3.57
N LEU A 12 5.12 19.13 4.20
CA LEU A 12 6.41 19.12 3.51
C LEU A 12 6.52 17.95 2.52
N VAL A 13 5.96 16.80 2.90
CA VAL A 13 5.95 15.60 2.05
C VAL A 13 5.06 15.77 0.82
N HIS A 14 3.92 16.48 0.94
CA HIS A 14 3.04 16.75 -0.21
C HIS A 14 3.68 17.68 -1.25
N ALA A 15 4.65 18.49 -0.85
CA ALA A 15 5.35 19.42 -1.74
C ALA A 15 6.47 18.73 -2.56
N VAL A 16 6.84 17.48 -2.24
CA VAL A 16 7.87 16.71 -2.94
C VAL A 16 7.27 16.06 -4.19
N ASP A 17 8.04 16.04 -5.29
CA ASP A 17 7.63 15.39 -6.55
C ASP A 17 7.26 13.90 -6.32
N PRO A 18 6.10 13.45 -6.79
CA PRO A 18 5.60 12.09 -6.61
C PRO A 18 6.56 10.99 -7.03
N ARG A 19 7.42 11.24 -8.03
CA ARG A 19 8.41 10.28 -8.51
C ARG A 19 9.44 9.92 -7.44
N PHE A 20 9.99 10.94 -6.77
CA PHE A 20 10.98 10.73 -5.69
C PHE A 20 10.35 10.05 -4.49
N ARG A 21 9.11 10.41 -4.16
CA ARG A 21 8.36 9.78 -3.05
C ARG A 21 8.11 8.29 -3.31
N LEU A 22 7.72 7.93 -4.53
CA LEU A 22 7.44 6.54 -4.90
C LEU A 22 8.72 5.69 -4.85
N VAL A 23 9.82 6.19 -5.42
CA VAL A 23 11.13 5.50 -5.39
C VAL A 23 11.62 5.39 -3.95
N ALA A 24 11.58 6.48 -3.17
CA ALA A 24 12.00 6.47 -1.77
C ALA A 24 11.18 5.47 -0.95
N ALA A 25 9.84 5.42 -1.12
CA ALA A 25 9.00 4.47 -0.42
C ALA A 25 9.37 3.01 -0.73
N PHE A 26 9.62 2.71 -2.01
CA PHE A 26 10.02 1.37 -2.43
C PHE A 26 11.39 0.97 -1.88
N VAL A 27 12.39 1.83 -2.03
CA VAL A 27 13.76 1.55 -1.55
C VAL A 27 13.79 1.45 -0.02
N CYS A 28 13.10 2.35 0.70
CA CYS A 28 12.97 2.25 2.16
C CYS A 28 12.32 0.93 2.59
N ALA A 29 11.24 0.51 1.91
CA ALA A 29 10.57 -0.75 2.23
C ALA A 29 11.49 -1.96 2.03
N VAL A 30 12.25 -1.99 0.93
CA VAL A 30 13.22 -3.06 0.66
C VAL A 30 14.34 -3.07 1.70
N CYS A 31 14.94 -1.91 2.01
CA CYS A 31 15.99 -1.82 3.02
C CYS A 31 15.49 -2.28 4.40
N LEU A 32 14.31 -1.80 4.84
CA LEU A 32 13.71 -2.23 6.11
C LEU A 32 13.38 -3.73 6.14
N ALA A 33 12.99 -4.31 5.00
CA ALA A 33 12.74 -5.74 4.92
C ALA A 33 14.01 -6.59 5.09
N VAL A 34 15.15 -6.13 4.56
CA VAL A 34 16.44 -6.86 4.57
C VAL A 34 17.17 -6.76 5.91
N VAL A 35 16.98 -5.67 6.68
CA VAL A 35 17.61 -5.49 8.02
C VAL A 35 17.43 -6.74 8.88
N ARG A 36 18.51 -7.16 9.57
CA ARG A 36 18.50 -8.38 10.40
C ARG A 36 18.66 -8.10 11.89
N THR A 37 19.29 -7.00 12.23
CA THR A 37 19.52 -6.64 13.63
C THR A 37 18.34 -5.88 14.23
N PRO A 38 17.94 -6.17 15.50
CA PRO A 38 16.84 -5.48 16.17
C PRO A 38 17.10 -3.98 16.32
N GLU A 39 18.35 -3.60 16.54
CA GLU A 39 18.75 -2.20 16.75
C GLU A 39 18.58 -1.36 15.49
N ALA A 40 19.00 -1.89 14.33
CA ALA A 40 18.75 -1.24 13.03
C ALA A 40 17.26 -1.20 12.69
N ALA A 41 16.48 -2.22 13.07
CA ALA A 41 15.02 -2.18 12.91
C ALA A 41 14.35 -1.07 13.73
N TRP A 42 14.77 -0.85 14.97
CA TRP A 42 14.29 0.27 15.78
C TRP A 42 14.69 1.64 15.22
N PHE A 43 15.91 1.77 14.70
CA PHE A 43 16.34 2.98 14.00
C PHE A 43 15.45 3.24 12.76
N GLY A 44 15.20 2.22 11.97
CA GLY A 44 14.30 2.29 10.81
C GLY A 44 12.85 2.64 11.19
N PHE A 45 12.36 2.13 12.32
CA PHE A 45 11.05 2.48 12.87
C PHE A 45 11.00 3.97 13.30
N GLY A 46 12.02 4.46 13.96
CA GLY A 46 12.14 5.89 14.33
C GLY A 46 12.12 6.79 13.08
N MET A 47 12.86 6.41 12.03
CA MET A 47 12.87 7.12 10.75
C MET A 47 11.47 7.13 10.10
N ALA A 48 10.79 5.99 10.07
CA ALA A 48 9.44 5.87 9.50
C ALA A 48 8.41 6.69 10.30
N ALA A 49 8.52 6.70 11.63
CA ALA A 49 7.68 7.51 12.51
C ALA A 49 7.92 9.02 12.29
N LEU A 50 9.18 9.44 12.09
CA LEU A 50 9.53 10.82 11.75
C LEU A 50 8.93 11.23 10.39
N LEU A 51 9.06 10.41 9.36
CA LEU A 51 8.46 10.65 8.05
C LEU A 51 6.93 10.78 8.15
N LEU A 52 6.29 9.93 8.94
CA LEU A 52 4.85 9.98 9.19
C LEU A 52 4.46 11.28 9.91
N ALA A 53 5.23 11.71 10.92
CA ALA A 53 4.99 12.96 11.63
C ALA A 53 5.14 14.18 10.72
N LEU A 54 6.15 14.20 9.84
CA LEU A 54 6.34 15.26 8.84
C LEU A 54 5.21 15.29 7.79
N SER A 55 4.64 14.14 7.46
CA SER A 55 3.51 14.04 6.52
C SER A 55 2.19 14.56 7.12
N ARG A 56 2.06 14.63 8.46
CA ARG A 56 0.87 15.10 9.20
C ARG A 56 -0.45 14.48 8.70
N PRO A 57 -0.55 13.17 8.53
CA PRO A 57 -1.79 12.55 8.11
C PRO A 57 -2.82 12.57 9.24
N PRO A 58 -4.13 12.44 8.94
CA PRO A 58 -5.15 12.29 9.96
C PRO A 58 -4.92 11.00 10.77
N MET A 59 -4.76 11.12 12.09
CA MET A 59 -4.32 10.00 12.95
C MET A 59 -5.31 8.84 13.01
N ARG A 60 -6.63 9.10 12.94
CA ARG A 60 -7.66 8.04 13.00
C ARG A 60 -7.51 6.99 11.88
N PRO A 61 -7.42 7.35 10.59
CA PRO A 61 -7.17 6.38 9.52
C PRO A 61 -5.80 5.69 9.64
N VAL A 62 -4.76 6.38 10.12
CA VAL A 62 -3.43 5.78 10.36
C VAL A 62 -3.53 4.66 11.39
N LEU A 63 -4.10 4.96 12.57
CA LEU A 63 -4.28 3.97 13.64
C LEU A 63 -5.14 2.79 13.20
N ARG A 64 -6.20 3.04 12.42
CA ARG A 64 -7.04 1.96 11.89
C ARG A 64 -6.26 1.03 10.96
N ARG A 65 -5.40 1.57 10.09
CA ARG A 65 -4.56 0.75 9.18
C ARG A 65 -3.50 -0.01 9.95
N LEU A 66 -2.83 0.61 10.91
CA LEU A 66 -1.87 -0.05 11.80
C LEU A 66 -2.56 -1.14 12.63
N ALA A 67 -3.76 -0.90 13.16
CA ALA A 67 -4.52 -1.89 13.92
C ALA A 67 -4.81 -3.15 13.09
N VAL A 68 -5.23 -3.00 11.82
CA VAL A 68 -5.49 -4.14 10.93
C VAL A 68 -4.22 -4.98 10.73
N VAL A 69 -3.08 -4.34 10.50
CA VAL A 69 -1.79 -5.03 10.36
C VAL A 69 -1.39 -5.72 11.66
N ASN A 70 -1.55 -5.04 12.80
CA ASN A 70 -1.20 -5.59 14.11
C ASN A 70 -2.12 -6.74 14.54
N VAL A 71 -3.38 -6.80 14.11
CA VAL A 71 -4.25 -7.97 14.33
C VAL A 71 -3.66 -9.22 13.65
N PHE A 72 -3.13 -9.08 12.42
CA PHE A 72 -2.45 -10.18 11.75
C PHE A 72 -1.12 -10.55 12.46
N ILE A 73 -0.36 -9.56 12.90
CA ILE A 73 0.87 -9.77 13.67
C ILE A 73 0.57 -10.45 15.03
N ALA A 74 -0.56 -10.14 15.66
CA ALA A 74 -0.98 -10.80 16.90
C ALA A 74 -1.12 -12.32 16.74
N PHE A 75 -1.55 -12.78 15.55
CA PHE A 75 -1.56 -14.22 15.25
C PHE A 75 -0.13 -14.81 15.18
N LEU A 76 0.84 -14.05 14.65
CA LEU A 76 2.25 -14.46 14.67
C LEU A 76 2.80 -14.53 16.10
N TRP A 77 2.40 -13.61 16.98
CA TRP A 77 2.75 -13.66 18.41
C TRP A 77 2.23 -14.90 19.13
N LEU A 78 1.11 -15.44 18.67
CA LEU A 78 0.56 -16.68 19.20
C LEU A 78 1.29 -17.90 18.65
N THR A 79 1.66 -17.92 17.37
CA THR A 79 2.16 -19.13 16.70
C THR A 79 3.69 -19.24 16.76
N VAL A 80 4.43 -18.19 16.41
CA VAL A 80 5.89 -18.26 16.23
C VAL A 80 6.65 -18.57 17.54
N PRO A 81 6.37 -17.92 18.68
CA PRO A 81 7.07 -18.26 19.93
C PRO A 81 6.84 -19.67 20.42
N LEU A 82 5.69 -20.30 20.05
CA LEU A 82 5.33 -21.66 20.46
C LEU A 82 5.85 -22.73 19.51
N THR A 83 6.14 -22.37 18.24
CA THR A 83 6.59 -23.33 17.21
C THR A 83 8.08 -23.25 16.94
N SER A 84 8.74 -22.14 17.32
CA SER A 84 10.18 -21.97 17.14
C SER A 84 10.93 -22.79 18.19
N GLY A 85 11.77 -23.73 17.76
CA GLY A 85 12.67 -24.43 18.65
C GLY A 85 13.75 -23.51 19.22
N GLY A 86 14.35 -23.86 20.35
CA GLY A 86 15.46 -23.16 20.98
C GLY A 86 15.35 -23.11 22.51
N GLU A 87 16.13 -22.21 23.15
CA GLU A 87 16.08 -22.03 24.60
C GLU A 87 14.70 -21.56 25.04
N ALA A 88 14.02 -22.34 25.88
CA ALA A 88 12.72 -21.97 26.43
C ALA A 88 12.88 -20.89 27.51
N ILE A 89 12.18 -19.75 27.35
CA ILE A 89 12.08 -18.73 28.39
C ILE A 89 11.07 -19.15 29.46
N ALA A 90 9.98 -19.79 29.03
CA ALA A 90 8.95 -20.28 29.92
C ALA A 90 8.37 -21.58 29.33
N ALA A 91 8.24 -22.60 30.19
CA ALA A 91 7.60 -23.87 29.83
C ALA A 91 6.31 -24.02 30.65
N TRP A 92 5.18 -24.14 29.97
CA TRP A 92 3.88 -24.44 30.57
C TRP A 92 3.38 -25.79 30.02
N GLY A 93 3.83 -26.87 30.62
CA GLY A 93 3.51 -28.24 30.18
C GLY A 93 4.10 -28.51 28.78
N PRO A 94 3.27 -28.88 27.79
CA PRO A 94 3.73 -29.14 26.42
C PRO A 94 4.02 -27.89 25.58
N LEU A 95 3.77 -26.68 26.11
CA LEU A 95 3.99 -25.41 25.43
C LEU A 95 5.26 -24.74 25.94
N GLU A 96 6.28 -24.66 25.07
CA GLU A 96 7.55 -24.00 25.36
C GLU A 96 7.60 -22.67 24.57
N VAL A 97 7.80 -21.56 25.27
CA VAL A 97 8.00 -20.25 24.63
C VAL A 97 9.48 -20.05 24.36
N SER A 98 9.87 -20.10 23.09
CA SER A 98 11.25 -19.93 22.66
C SER A 98 11.68 -18.47 22.65
N ARG A 99 12.88 -18.19 23.18
CA ARG A 99 13.53 -16.88 23.14
C ARG A 99 13.75 -16.42 21.69
N ALA A 100 14.19 -17.32 20.82
CA ALA A 100 14.40 -17.01 19.40
C ALA A 100 13.10 -16.62 18.71
N GLY A 101 11.99 -17.32 19.01
CA GLY A 101 10.67 -17.01 18.47
C GLY A 101 10.15 -15.63 18.90
N VAL A 102 10.34 -15.26 20.16
CA VAL A 102 9.95 -13.94 20.68
C VAL A 102 10.74 -12.81 19.99
N LEU A 103 12.07 -12.94 19.89
CA LEU A 103 12.91 -11.96 19.23
C LEU A 103 12.58 -11.82 17.75
N LEU A 104 12.33 -12.91 17.05
CA LEU A 104 11.93 -12.92 15.65
C LEU A 104 10.58 -12.23 15.46
N THR A 105 9.59 -12.54 16.30
CA THR A 105 8.27 -11.91 16.20
C THR A 105 8.33 -10.41 16.51
N LEU A 106 9.14 -10.01 17.49
CA LEU A 106 9.38 -8.61 17.80
C LEU A 106 10.00 -7.88 16.60
N LEU A 107 11.02 -8.46 15.98
CA LEU A 107 11.68 -7.92 14.79
C LEU A 107 10.69 -7.74 13.64
N VAL A 108 9.87 -8.75 13.36
CA VAL A 108 8.82 -8.69 12.34
C VAL A 108 7.81 -7.59 12.65
N THR A 109 7.40 -7.46 13.93
CA THR A 109 6.46 -6.42 14.37
C THR A 109 6.99 -5.03 14.09
N VAL A 110 8.23 -4.75 14.49
CA VAL A 110 8.86 -3.44 14.31
C VAL A 110 9.02 -3.11 12.81
N LYS A 111 9.53 -4.05 12.02
CA LYS A 111 9.73 -3.89 10.57
C LYS A 111 8.42 -3.67 9.83
N SER A 112 7.41 -4.49 10.10
CA SER A 112 6.11 -4.38 9.43
C SER A 112 5.44 -3.03 9.71
N ASN A 113 5.46 -2.57 10.96
CA ASN A 113 4.92 -1.27 11.31
C ASN A 113 5.74 -0.13 10.67
N ALA A 114 7.09 -0.22 10.63
CA ALA A 114 7.94 0.76 9.98
C ALA A 114 7.65 0.87 8.47
N ILE A 115 7.53 -0.26 7.78
CA ILE A 115 7.18 -0.30 6.35
C ILE A 115 5.80 0.33 6.11
N VAL A 116 4.79 -0.05 6.89
CA VAL A 116 3.44 0.52 6.75
C VAL A 116 3.43 2.02 7.01
N MET A 117 4.12 2.51 8.04
CA MET A 117 4.24 3.95 8.31
C MET A 117 4.92 4.69 7.15
N THR A 118 5.98 4.12 6.57
CA THR A 118 6.65 4.69 5.39
C THR A 118 5.72 4.77 4.19
N PHE A 119 4.96 3.72 3.90
CA PHE A 119 3.95 3.73 2.84
C PHE A 119 2.83 4.73 3.09
N LEU A 120 2.35 4.85 4.33
CA LEU A 120 1.34 5.83 4.70
C LEU A 120 1.83 7.26 4.54
N ALA A 121 3.10 7.52 4.89
CA ALA A 121 3.70 8.84 4.78
C ALA A 121 3.96 9.26 3.33
N LEU A 122 4.48 8.36 2.50
CA LEU A 122 4.99 8.70 1.17
C LEU A 122 4.01 8.37 0.04
N VAL A 123 3.31 7.24 0.11
CA VAL A 123 2.45 6.75 -0.98
C VAL A 123 0.98 7.09 -0.75
N ALA A 124 0.44 6.82 0.45
CA ALA A 124 -0.97 7.05 0.72
C ALA A 124 -1.38 8.53 0.69
N THR A 125 -0.41 9.44 0.76
CA THR A 125 -0.58 10.90 0.60
C THR A 125 -0.56 11.36 -0.85
N MET A 126 -0.58 10.46 -1.82
CA MET A 126 -0.73 10.75 -3.25
C MET A 126 -2.08 10.26 -3.75
N ASP A 127 -2.69 11.02 -4.68
CA ASP A 127 -3.86 10.56 -5.40
C ASP A 127 -3.50 9.40 -6.34
N SER A 128 -4.39 8.45 -6.52
CA SER A 128 -4.15 7.30 -7.40
C SER A 128 -3.78 7.69 -8.84
N PRO A 129 -4.40 8.69 -9.50
CA PRO A 129 -3.95 9.16 -10.81
C PRO A 129 -2.51 9.69 -10.80
N THR A 130 -2.12 10.41 -9.74
CA THR A 130 -0.76 10.96 -9.58
C THR A 130 0.28 9.85 -9.50
N ILE A 131 -0.04 8.73 -8.82
CA ILE A 131 0.82 7.54 -8.79
C ILE A 131 1.00 6.98 -10.21
N GLY A 132 -0.08 6.86 -10.99
CA GLY A 132 -0.02 6.39 -12.37
C GLY A 132 0.87 7.25 -13.25
N TYR A 133 0.76 8.57 -13.19
CA TYR A 133 1.61 9.50 -13.93
C TYR A 133 3.07 9.47 -13.46
N ALA A 134 3.31 9.27 -12.16
CA ALA A 134 4.66 9.11 -11.62
C ALA A 134 5.33 7.83 -12.17
N LEU A 135 4.59 6.70 -12.23
CA LEU A 135 5.06 5.45 -12.82
C LEU A 135 5.41 5.59 -14.31
N GLU A 136 4.60 6.33 -15.08
CA GLU A 136 4.88 6.61 -16.48
C GLU A 136 6.22 7.34 -16.64
N ARG A 137 6.47 8.35 -15.83
CA ARG A 137 7.73 9.12 -15.86
C ARG A 137 8.94 8.31 -15.38
N LEU A 138 8.72 7.29 -14.54
CA LEU A 138 9.75 6.31 -14.14
C LEU A 138 10.01 5.25 -15.21
N ARG A 139 9.49 5.42 -16.44
CA ARG A 139 9.62 4.50 -17.58
C ARG A 139 9.00 3.12 -17.34
N PHE A 140 7.98 3.05 -16.50
CA PHE A 140 7.19 1.82 -16.39
C PHE A 140 6.50 1.52 -17.73
N PRO A 141 6.25 0.24 -18.08
CA PRO A 141 5.61 -0.11 -19.35
C PRO A 141 4.29 0.65 -19.55
N SER A 142 4.19 1.43 -20.63
CA SER A 142 3.06 2.33 -20.88
C SER A 142 1.71 1.61 -20.91
N LYS A 143 1.68 0.34 -21.32
CA LYS A 143 0.46 -0.49 -21.31
C LYS A 143 -0.06 -0.74 -19.89
N LEU A 144 0.84 -0.97 -18.92
CA LEU A 144 0.46 -1.20 -17.52
C LEU A 144 0.00 0.09 -16.85
N VAL A 145 0.66 1.21 -17.13
CA VAL A 145 0.22 2.53 -16.63
C VAL A 145 -1.16 2.88 -17.18
N PHE A 146 -1.36 2.67 -18.49
CA PHE A 146 -2.66 2.84 -19.13
C PHE A 146 -3.74 2.00 -18.43
N LEU A 147 -3.48 0.69 -18.24
CA LEU A 147 -4.41 -0.21 -17.57
C LEU A 147 -4.73 0.27 -16.15
N PHE A 148 -3.73 0.69 -15.38
CA PHE A 148 -3.91 1.21 -14.03
C PHE A 148 -4.80 2.45 -13.98
N LEU A 149 -4.49 3.47 -14.78
CA LEU A 149 -5.25 4.73 -14.84
C LEU A 149 -6.68 4.50 -15.33
N PHE A 150 -6.84 3.61 -16.30
CA PHE A 150 -8.15 3.26 -16.85
C PHE A 150 -8.99 2.49 -15.83
N THR A 151 -8.40 1.51 -15.16
CA THR A 151 -9.07 0.75 -14.09
C THR A 151 -9.53 1.69 -12.97
N TYR A 152 -8.67 2.59 -12.50
CA TYR A 152 -9.04 3.54 -11.47
C TYR A 152 -10.22 4.43 -11.90
N ARG A 153 -10.17 4.96 -13.12
CA ARG A 153 -11.25 5.79 -13.67
C ARG A 153 -12.59 5.05 -13.74
N TYR A 154 -12.59 3.79 -14.16
CA TYR A 154 -13.82 3.02 -14.33
C TYR A 154 -14.29 2.28 -13.09
N LEU A 155 -13.48 2.21 -12.04
CA LEU A 155 -13.84 1.58 -10.78
C LEU A 155 -15.11 2.19 -10.17
N HIS A 156 -15.23 3.52 -10.18
CA HIS A 156 -16.43 4.21 -9.70
C HIS A 156 -17.66 3.88 -10.55
N VAL A 157 -17.48 3.82 -11.86
CA VAL A 157 -18.58 3.52 -12.80
C VAL A 157 -19.09 2.09 -12.61
N ILE A 158 -18.18 1.13 -12.38
CA ILE A 158 -18.53 -0.26 -12.08
C ILE A 158 -19.25 -0.36 -10.73
N ALA A 159 -18.76 0.36 -9.72
CA ALA A 159 -19.41 0.41 -8.42
C ALA A 159 -20.83 0.99 -8.49
N ASP A 160 -21.04 2.06 -9.27
CA ASP A 160 -22.35 2.65 -9.50
C ASP A 160 -23.29 1.68 -10.23
N GLU A 161 -22.78 0.94 -11.19
CA GLU A 161 -23.56 -0.10 -11.91
C GLU A 161 -24.01 -1.22 -10.96
N TRP A 162 -23.09 -1.68 -10.09
CA TRP A 162 -23.42 -2.63 -9.04
C TRP A 162 -24.53 -2.10 -8.11
N HIS A 163 -24.41 -0.85 -7.65
CA HIS A 163 -25.41 -0.23 -6.79
C HIS A 163 -26.79 -0.14 -7.47
N LYS A 164 -26.83 0.20 -8.76
CA LYS A 164 -28.08 0.23 -9.54
C LYS A 164 -28.74 -1.14 -9.64
N LEU A 165 -27.97 -2.17 -10.00
CA LEU A 165 -28.46 -3.54 -10.11
C LEU A 165 -28.93 -4.06 -8.75
N HIS A 166 -28.19 -3.81 -7.69
CA HIS A 166 -28.58 -4.20 -6.34
C HIS A 166 -29.84 -3.47 -5.88
N GLY A 167 -29.95 -2.17 -6.14
CA GLY A 167 -31.17 -1.40 -5.88
C GLY A 167 -32.38 -1.94 -6.62
N ALA A 168 -32.23 -2.22 -7.91
CA ALA A 168 -33.30 -2.81 -8.73
C ALA A 168 -33.75 -4.19 -8.22
N ALA A 169 -32.82 -5.03 -7.79
CA ALA A 169 -33.13 -6.33 -7.18
C ALA A 169 -33.93 -6.16 -5.87
N ARG A 170 -33.55 -5.22 -5.02
CA ARG A 170 -34.27 -4.93 -3.78
C ARG A 170 -35.71 -4.44 -4.02
N LEU A 171 -35.92 -3.59 -5.02
CA LEU A 171 -37.26 -3.14 -5.42
C LEU A 171 -38.14 -4.30 -5.93
N ARG A 172 -37.53 -5.38 -6.43
CA ARG A 172 -38.21 -6.61 -6.84
C ARG A 172 -38.39 -7.62 -5.69
N GLY A 173 -38.19 -7.18 -4.44
CA GLY A 173 -38.40 -8.01 -3.24
C GLY A 173 -37.20 -8.90 -2.89
N PHE A 174 -36.02 -8.69 -3.52
CA PHE A 174 -34.84 -9.46 -3.16
C PHE A 174 -34.33 -9.07 -1.76
N ALA A 175 -34.40 -10.03 -0.84
CA ALA A 175 -33.83 -9.94 0.49
C ALA A 175 -32.68 -10.95 0.61
N PRO A 176 -31.42 -10.50 0.78
CA PRO A 176 -30.28 -11.40 0.85
C PRO A 176 -30.37 -12.26 2.12
N ARG A 177 -30.27 -13.59 1.95
CA ARG A 177 -30.23 -14.60 3.01
C ARG A 177 -29.16 -15.63 2.67
N THR A 178 -28.76 -16.44 3.64
CA THR A 178 -27.78 -17.55 3.39
C THR A 178 -28.49 -18.73 2.75
N ASN A 179 -28.86 -18.60 1.46
CA ASN A 179 -29.52 -19.65 0.66
C ASN A 179 -29.03 -19.61 -0.79
N MET A 180 -29.25 -20.73 -1.51
CA MET A 180 -28.82 -20.89 -2.92
C MET A 180 -29.44 -19.84 -3.85
N HIS A 181 -30.68 -19.38 -3.56
CA HIS A 181 -31.33 -18.33 -4.32
C HIS A 181 -30.55 -17.01 -4.27
N THR A 182 -30.07 -16.62 -3.07
CA THR A 182 -29.24 -15.42 -2.89
C THR A 182 -27.94 -15.52 -3.66
N TYR A 183 -27.21 -16.65 -3.58
CA TYR A 183 -25.96 -16.85 -4.30
C TYR A 183 -26.16 -16.78 -5.82
N ARG A 184 -27.23 -17.43 -6.32
CA ARG A 184 -27.59 -17.37 -7.75
C ARG A 184 -27.96 -15.96 -8.21
N THR A 185 -28.68 -15.20 -7.39
CA THR A 185 -29.03 -13.81 -7.70
C THR A 185 -27.81 -12.92 -7.77
N PHE A 186 -26.89 -13.03 -6.79
CA PHE A 186 -25.61 -12.30 -6.84
C PHE A 186 -24.76 -12.72 -8.05
N GLY A 187 -24.70 -14.01 -8.39
CA GLY A 187 -24.01 -14.48 -9.57
C GLY A 187 -24.56 -13.86 -10.86
N ASN A 188 -25.89 -13.83 -11.01
CA ASN A 188 -26.54 -13.18 -12.15
C ASN A 188 -26.28 -11.67 -12.19
N MET A 189 -26.30 -10.99 -11.06
CA MET A 189 -25.97 -9.55 -10.97
C MET A 189 -24.51 -9.29 -11.37
N LEU A 190 -23.57 -10.10 -10.90
CA LEU A 190 -22.16 -10.03 -11.33
C LEU A 190 -22.04 -10.26 -12.84
N GLY A 191 -22.74 -11.27 -13.38
CA GLY A 191 -22.78 -11.50 -14.82
C GLY A 191 -23.26 -10.28 -15.60
N MET A 192 -24.32 -9.60 -15.12
CA MET A 192 -24.82 -8.35 -15.75
C MET A 192 -23.81 -7.21 -15.66
N VAL A 193 -23.10 -7.05 -14.52
CA VAL A 193 -22.02 -6.06 -14.41
C VAL A 193 -20.93 -6.32 -15.46
N PHE A 194 -20.55 -7.59 -15.67
CA PHE A 194 -19.56 -7.94 -16.70
C PHE A 194 -20.06 -7.61 -18.12
N VAL A 195 -21.31 -7.95 -18.46
CA VAL A 195 -21.89 -7.65 -19.78
C VAL A 195 -21.90 -6.13 -19.99
N HIS A 196 -22.44 -5.36 -19.05
CA HIS A 196 -22.49 -3.89 -19.16
C HIS A 196 -21.09 -3.26 -19.24
N SER A 197 -20.12 -3.82 -18.50
CA SER A 197 -18.74 -3.35 -18.55
C SER A 197 -18.07 -3.65 -19.89
N PHE A 198 -18.32 -4.82 -20.46
CA PHE A 198 -17.84 -5.20 -21.79
C PHE A 198 -18.40 -4.28 -22.87
N ASP A 199 -19.72 -4.11 -22.94
CA ASP A 199 -20.38 -3.24 -23.91
C ASP A 199 -19.88 -1.78 -23.79
N ARG A 200 -19.66 -1.33 -22.57
CA ARG A 200 -19.07 0.00 -22.30
C ARG A 200 -17.64 0.08 -22.81
N SER A 201 -16.83 -0.97 -22.60
CA SER A 201 -15.42 -0.96 -23.03
C SER A 201 -15.30 -0.83 -24.55
N VAL A 202 -16.16 -1.52 -25.31
CA VAL A 202 -16.23 -1.43 -26.77
C VAL A 202 -16.56 0.00 -27.20
N ARG A 203 -17.65 0.57 -26.68
CA ARG A 203 -18.05 1.95 -27.00
C ARG A 203 -16.98 3.00 -26.65
N VAL A 204 -16.30 2.83 -25.51
CA VAL A 204 -15.23 3.73 -25.10
C VAL A 204 -14.02 3.61 -26.00
N TYR A 205 -13.64 2.39 -26.36
CA TYR A 205 -12.53 2.14 -27.28
C TYR A 205 -12.79 2.77 -28.66
N GLU A 206 -13.97 2.55 -29.25
CA GLU A 206 -14.39 3.17 -30.51
C GLU A 206 -14.36 4.69 -30.44
N ALA A 207 -14.91 5.29 -29.37
CA ALA A 207 -14.88 6.71 -29.16
C ALA A 207 -13.46 7.27 -28.99
N MET A 208 -12.55 6.51 -28.43
CA MET A 208 -11.12 6.90 -28.29
C MET A 208 -10.43 6.89 -29.67
N ILE A 209 -10.66 5.88 -30.50
CA ILE A 209 -10.11 5.81 -31.86
C ILE A 209 -10.58 7.02 -32.69
N LEU A 210 -11.87 7.32 -32.64
CA LEU A 210 -12.44 8.49 -33.35
C LEU A 210 -11.84 9.82 -32.89
N ARG A 211 -11.30 9.89 -31.67
CA ARG A 211 -10.59 11.05 -31.14
C ARG A 211 -9.08 11.03 -31.38
N GLY A 212 -8.58 10.11 -32.22
CA GLY A 212 -7.16 10.01 -32.57
C GLY A 212 -6.28 9.35 -31.51
N PHE A 213 -6.83 8.46 -30.68
CA PHE A 213 -6.05 7.75 -29.68
C PHE A 213 -5.01 6.84 -30.34
N SER A 214 -3.74 7.07 -30.04
CA SER A 214 -2.56 6.36 -30.60
C SER A 214 -1.98 5.29 -29.65
N GLY A 215 -2.73 4.83 -28.66
CA GLY A 215 -2.26 3.83 -27.69
C GLY A 215 -1.48 4.38 -26.50
N ARG A 216 -1.34 5.70 -26.37
CA ARG A 216 -0.67 6.36 -25.24
C ARG A 216 -1.55 7.47 -24.68
N PHE A 217 -1.66 7.53 -23.35
CA PHE A 217 -2.21 8.71 -22.69
C PHE A 217 -1.12 9.77 -22.59
N GLN A 218 -1.45 10.99 -23.02
CA GLN A 218 -0.59 12.13 -22.75
C GLN A 218 -0.98 12.69 -21.38
N SER A 219 -0.04 12.66 -20.45
CA SER A 219 -0.22 13.30 -19.14
C SER A 219 -0.22 14.82 -19.31
N VAL A 220 -1.29 15.46 -18.85
CA VAL A 220 -1.37 16.93 -18.77
C VAL A 220 -0.56 17.46 -17.58
N THR A 221 -0.24 16.59 -16.62
CA THR A 221 0.49 16.99 -15.41
C THR A 221 2.00 17.06 -15.70
N ALA A 222 2.54 18.26 -15.73
CA ALA A 222 3.97 18.49 -15.85
C ALA A 222 4.63 18.46 -14.47
N PHE A 223 5.32 17.36 -14.15
CA PHE A 223 6.17 17.31 -12.96
C PHE A 223 7.45 18.12 -13.21
N ARG A 224 7.75 19.06 -12.31
CA ARG A 224 8.99 19.84 -12.33
C ARG A 224 9.78 19.53 -11.08
N ALA A 225 10.94 18.91 -11.26
CA ALA A 225 11.85 18.69 -10.15
C ALA A 225 12.34 20.03 -9.59
N THR A 226 12.25 20.19 -8.29
CA THR A 226 12.64 21.40 -7.55
C THR A 226 13.84 21.07 -6.66
N SER A 227 14.58 22.08 -6.20
CA SER A 227 15.68 21.89 -5.23
C SER A 227 15.25 21.15 -3.96
N ARG A 228 13.99 21.27 -3.55
CA ARG A 228 13.41 20.53 -2.41
C ARG A 228 13.40 19.03 -2.64
N ASP A 229 13.16 18.58 -3.87
CA ASP A 229 13.14 17.16 -4.23
C ASP A 229 14.53 16.55 -4.16
N ALA A 230 15.55 17.33 -4.56
CA ALA A 230 16.94 16.92 -4.41
C ALA A 230 17.35 16.80 -2.94
N VAL A 231 16.98 17.76 -2.10
CA VAL A 231 17.22 17.71 -0.64
C VAL A 231 16.54 16.49 -0.02
N PHE A 232 15.27 16.23 -0.38
CA PHE A 232 14.55 15.06 0.11
C PHE A 232 15.23 13.75 -0.33
N ALA A 233 15.61 13.65 -1.61
CA ALA A 233 16.28 12.46 -2.14
C ALA A 233 17.62 12.20 -1.45
N VAL A 234 18.44 13.23 -1.24
CA VAL A 234 19.73 13.15 -0.53
C VAL A 234 19.51 12.75 0.92
N ALA A 235 18.56 13.37 1.61
CA ALA A 235 18.23 13.03 3.00
C ALA A 235 17.74 11.57 3.14
N ALA A 236 16.84 11.14 2.27
CA ALA A 236 16.35 9.76 2.24
C ALA A 236 17.49 8.76 1.95
N PHE A 237 18.34 9.06 0.97
CA PHE A 237 19.49 8.24 0.65
C PHE A 237 20.50 8.16 1.80
N ALA A 238 20.83 9.28 2.43
CA ALA A 238 21.72 9.32 3.61
C ALA A 238 21.17 8.48 4.76
N CYS A 239 19.88 8.60 5.06
CA CYS A 239 19.22 7.79 6.09
C CYS A 239 19.27 6.29 5.77
N LEU A 240 19.08 5.91 4.50
CA LEU A 240 19.15 4.52 4.07
C LEU A 240 20.57 3.95 4.15
N VAL A 241 21.56 4.73 3.72
CA VAL A 241 22.99 4.35 3.85
C VAL A 241 23.35 4.19 5.32
N CYS A 242 22.92 5.10 6.20
CA CYS A 242 23.13 5.01 7.63
C CYS A 242 22.50 3.74 8.22
N LEU A 243 21.26 3.40 7.83
CA LEU A 243 20.54 2.19 8.26
C LEU A 243 21.28 0.91 7.85
N VAL A 244 21.70 0.82 6.59
CA VAL A 244 22.43 -0.35 6.07
C VAL A 244 23.82 -0.44 6.70
N ALA A 245 24.55 0.66 6.82
CA ALA A 245 25.85 0.68 7.48
C ALA A 245 25.78 0.28 8.95
N PHE A 246 24.69 0.68 9.64
CA PHE A 246 24.46 0.31 11.02
C PHE A 246 24.16 -1.18 11.16
N ASP A 247 23.34 -1.75 10.27
CA ASP A 247 23.03 -3.19 10.25
C ASP A 247 24.30 -4.03 10.00
N LEU A 248 25.11 -3.64 9.01
CA LEU A 248 26.37 -4.34 8.66
C LEU A 248 27.42 -4.25 9.77
N ASN A 249 27.56 -3.10 10.46
CA ASN A 249 28.52 -2.96 11.56
C ASN A 249 28.15 -3.81 12.79
N LEU A 250 26.86 -4.09 13.00
CA LEU A 250 26.39 -4.94 14.10
C LEU A 250 26.45 -6.43 13.74
N GLU A 251 26.30 -6.79 12.45
CA GLU A 251 26.43 -8.17 11.98
C GLU A 251 27.92 -8.63 11.95
N PHE A 252 28.84 -7.70 11.64
CA PHE A 252 30.28 -7.95 11.62
C PHE A 252 31.03 -7.00 12.55
N PRO A 253 30.96 -7.18 13.89
CA PRO A 253 31.82 -6.42 14.79
C PRO A 253 33.26 -6.73 14.40
N ARG A 254 34.00 -5.68 13.99
CA ARG A 254 35.43 -5.79 13.70
C ARG A 254 36.12 -6.34 14.92
N GLY A 255 36.60 -7.61 14.82
CA GLY A 255 37.46 -8.25 15.80
C GLY A 255 38.80 -7.54 15.99
#